data_be9066dfd9b01e47cd62f8862511c5df
#
_entry.id   be9066dfd9b01e47cd62f8862511c5df
#
_cell.length_a   1.000
_cell.length_b   1.000
_cell.length_c   1.000
_cell.angle_alpha   90.00
_cell.angle_beta   90.00
_cell.angle_gamma   90.00
#
_symmetry.space_group_name_H-M   'P 1'
#
loop_
_entity.id
_entity.type
_entity.pdbx_description
1 polymer ?
#
loop_
_entity_poly.entity_id
_entity_poly.type
_entity_poly.pdbx_seq_one_letter_code
_entity_poly.pdbx_strand_id
1 'polypeptide(L)'
;MSTGTLRESVKNAIAYILLKEPLLGLILKRTWIYAKDDVPVASTDGLNIYVNPERFSELEPQQQAYVLAHEVLHIVLQHPLRAKNIIRRLTGKESDEAVARLVNYVADAVVNTRLGQSPLNTIVDAVRCADLEIFDIPKDVCERETLENLIEMMLRDRRIREGHIPSYVNGEPAESDIMGGRSSCGKIEALNEGDGDDKDIERQPDADERIGEKIVRKFLDSYMVSKSIGRTPAYADRLLSEILKPKTDWRQLLKKHLAGSNVKRTWSRPSRKHPDFPGKEFVRKARTVVMVDTSGSISVKELAQFIGEVYGILREKSEVVVIPWDATVYEPTKLDRPSDINKVKIRGGGGTLILPALELVDKSYSNADNIVILSDWHIGDLDDERVERLLRKYRNRIVAVTTFRQPPSYLRSIKIDIW
;
A
#
# COMPACT_ATOMS: atom_id res chain seq x y z
N MET A 1 2.72 -21.89 -31.51
CA MET A 1 1.25 -21.74 -31.40
C MET A 1 0.82 -20.42 -31.98
N SER A 2 -0.44 -20.28 -32.44
CA SER A 2 -0.91 -18.97 -32.92
C SER A 2 -1.13 -18.06 -31.72
N THR A 3 -0.78 -16.77 -31.82
CA THR A 3 -1.00 -15.73 -30.81
C THR A 3 -2.47 -15.65 -30.36
N GLY A 4 -3.40 -16.13 -31.18
CA GLY A 4 -4.82 -16.24 -30.85
C GLY A 4 -5.13 -17.22 -29.72
N THR A 5 -4.46 -18.36 -29.69
CA THR A 5 -4.64 -19.40 -28.66
C THR A 5 -4.10 -18.93 -27.31
N LEU A 6 -2.93 -18.30 -27.29
CA LEU A 6 -2.34 -17.74 -26.07
C LEU A 6 -3.22 -16.62 -25.48
N ARG A 7 -3.73 -15.73 -26.33
CA ARG A 7 -4.63 -14.64 -25.91
C ARG A 7 -5.92 -15.19 -25.28
N GLU A 8 -6.43 -16.28 -25.77
CA GLU A 8 -7.60 -16.96 -25.20
C GLU A 8 -7.27 -17.63 -23.85
N SER A 9 -6.13 -18.29 -23.72
CA SER A 9 -5.65 -18.86 -22.45
C SER A 9 -5.50 -17.80 -21.38
N VAL A 10 -4.89 -16.65 -21.69
CA VAL A 10 -4.77 -15.52 -20.77
C VAL A 10 -6.15 -14.97 -20.35
N LYS A 11 -7.08 -14.79 -21.30
CA LYS A 11 -8.45 -14.35 -20.99
C LYS A 11 -9.19 -15.32 -20.05
N ASN A 12 -9.04 -16.62 -20.31
CA ASN A 12 -9.67 -17.66 -19.49
C ASN A 12 -9.07 -17.68 -18.07
N ALA A 13 -7.74 -17.54 -17.95
CA ALA A 13 -7.06 -17.44 -16.65
C ALA A 13 -7.54 -16.19 -15.88
N ILE A 14 -7.63 -15.02 -16.53
CA ILE A 14 -8.18 -13.79 -15.92
C ILE A 14 -9.61 -14.01 -15.43
N ALA A 15 -10.48 -14.62 -16.26
CA ALA A 15 -11.86 -14.91 -15.89
C ALA A 15 -11.95 -15.86 -14.68
N TYR A 16 -11.09 -16.89 -14.66
CA TYR A 16 -11.01 -17.82 -13.54
C TYR A 16 -10.57 -17.12 -12.24
N ILE A 17 -9.54 -16.26 -12.32
CA ILE A 17 -9.07 -15.46 -11.17
C ILE A 17 -10.17 -14.51 -10.69
N LEU A 18 -10.89 -13.82 -11.59
CA LEU A 18 -12.02 -12.95 -11.22
C LEU A 18 -13.11 -13.69 -10.44
N LEU A 19 -13.37 -14.94 -10.78
CA LEU A 19 -14.35 -15.77 -10.08
C LEU A 19 -13.88 -16.26 -8.72
N LYS A 20 -12.60 -16.58 -8.57
CA LYS A 20 -12.04 -17.16 -7.35
C LYS A 20 -11.51 -16.09 -6.38
N GLU A 21 -10.79 -15.13 -6.90
CA GLU A 21 -10.11 -14.03 -6.18
C GLU A 21 -10.39 -12.69 -6.89
N PRO A 22 -11.58 -12.08 -6.70
CA PRO A 22 -11.98 -10.87 -7.41
C PRO A 22 -10.98 -9.72 -7.29
N LEU A 23 -10.31 -9.58 -6.14
CA LEU A 23 -9.30 -8.54 -5.94
C LEU A 23 -8.16 -8.66 -6.96
N LEU A 24 -7.52 -9.82 -7.04
CA LEU A 24 -6.40 -10.06 -7.98
C LEU A 24 -6.87 -9.99 -9.43
N GLY A 25 -8.04 -10.54 -9.72
CA GLY A 25 -8.63 -10.50 -11.06
C GLY A 25 -8.94 -9.08 -11.55
N LEU A 26 -9.40 -8.19 -10.67
CA LEU A 26 -9.66 -6.78 -11.01
C LEU A 26 -8.37 -6.00 -11.26
N ILE A 27 -7.31 -6.29 -10.50
CA ILE A 27 -5.98 -5.68 -10.72
C ILE A 27 -5.43 -6.19 -12.06
N LEU A 28 -5.49 -7.50 -12.29
CA LEU A 28 -4.99 -8.13 -13.50
C LEU A 28 -5.68 -7.63 -14.76
N LYS A 29 -7.01 -7.40 -14.72
CA LYS A 29 -7.78 -6.82 -15.82
C LYS A 29 -7.25 -5.44 -16.25
N ARG A 30 -6.67 -4.68 -15.32
CA ARG A 30 -6.11 -3.34 -15.55
C ARG A 30 -4.61 -3.35 -15.85
N THR A 31 -3.98 -4.53 -15.80
CA THR A 31 -2.54 -4.71 -16.03
C THR A 31 -2.33 -5.19 -17.46
N TRP A 32 -1.39 -4.61 -18.18
CA TRP A 32 -1.00 -5.08 -19.50
C TRP A 32 -0.25 -6.40 -19.39
N ILE A 33 -0.58 -7.34 -20.27
CA ILE A 33 0.09 -8.64 -20.38
C ILE A 33 0.62 -8.76 -21.80
N TYR A 34 1.91 -9.04 -21.92
CA TYR A 34 2.62 -9.13 -23.17
C TYR A 34 3.22 -10.51 -23.38
N ALA A 35 3.28 -10.95 -24.63
CA ALA A 35 4.05 -12.13 -25.02
C ALA A 35 5.54 -11.78 -25.09
N LYS A 36 6.41 -12.59 -24.48
CA LYS A 36 7.86 -12.41 -24.47
C LYS A 36 8.56 -13.77 -24.34
N ASP A 37 9.43 -14.13 -25.31
CA ASP A 37 10.03 -15.47 -25.37
C ASP A 37 11.20 -15.67 -24.39
N ASP A 38 11.85 -14.57 -23.95
CA ASP A 38 13.04 -14.59 -23.11
C ASP A 38 12.75 -14.60 -21.60
N VAL A 39 11.49 -14.84 -21.19
CA VAL A 39 11.12 -15.05 -19.79
C VAL A 39 10.90 -16.54 -19.49
N PRO A 40 11.12 -17.01 -18.23
CA PRO A 40 10.99 -18.43 -17.91
C PRO A 40 9.57 -18.95 -18.19
N VAL A 41 8.57 -18.44 -17.51
CA VAL A 41 7.13 -18.72 -17.71
C VAL A 41 6.37 -17.43 -17.77
N ALA A 42 6.55 -16.59 -16.75
CA ALA A 42 6.07 -15.22 -16.66
C ALA A 42 7.05 -14.38 -15.85
N SER A 43 6.96 -13.06 -15.97
CA SER A 43 7.71 -12.10 -15.16
C SER A 43 6.99 -10.76 -15.12
N THR A 44 7.37 -9.88 -14.20
CA THR A 44 6.85 -8.52 -14.14
C THR A 44 7.95 -7.47 -13.97
N ASP A 45 7.76 -6.32 -14.61
CA ASP A 45 8.57 -5.11 -14.40
C ASP A 45 8.05 -4.23 -13.26
N GLY A 46 6.94 -4.63 -12.63
CA GLY A 46 6.24 -3.88 -11.60
C GLY A 46 5.02 -3.11 -12.10
N LEU A 47 4.81 -3.03 -13.41
CA LEU A 47 3.67 -2.37 -14.05
C LEU A 47 2.94 -3.31 -15.01
N ASN A 48 3.68 -4.07 -15.77
CA ASN A 48 3.23 -5.00 -16.79
C ASN A 48 3.64 -6.43 -16.45
N ILE A 49 2.97 -7.41 -17.07
CA ILE A 49 3.30 -8.82 -16.98
C ILE A 49 3.76 -9.30 -18.35
N TYR A 50 4.82 -10.06 -18.38
CA TYR A 50 5.38 -10.72 -19.57
C TYR A 50 5.20 -12.21 -19.43
N VAL A 51 4.75 -12.87 -20.50
CA VAL A 51 4.41 -14.30 -20.49
C VAL A 51 5.13 -14.98 -21.65
N ASN A 52 5.83 -16.09 -21.36
CA ASN A 52 6.43 -16.94 -22.39
C ASN A 52 5.32 -17.73 -23.10
N PRO A 53 5.13 -17.55 -24.42
CA PRO A 53 4.04 -18.16 -25.16
C PRO A 53 4.06 -19.69 -25.13
N GLU A 54 5.23 -20.28 -25.23
CA GLU A 54 5.41 -21.73 -25.29
C GLU A 54 5.18 -22.34 -23.90
N ARG A 55 5.99 -21.95 -22.92
CA ARG A 55 5.97 -22.52 -21.57
C ARG A 55 4.63 -22.27 -20.83
N PHE A 56 4.04 -21.08 -20.99
CA PHE A 56 2.74 -20.78 -20.38
C PHE A 56 1.61 -21.62 -20.98
N SER A 57 1.69 -21.94 -22.30
CA SER A 57 0.68 -22.76 -22.96
C SER A 57 0.75 -24.24 -22.58
N GLU A 58 1.88 -24.72 -22.06
CA GLU A 58 2.06 -26.08 -21.55
C GLU A 58 1.39 -26.29 -20.18
N LEU A 59 1.12 -25.19 -19.47
CA LEU A 59 0.50 -25.24 -18.13
C LEU A 59 -0.99 -25.56 -18.22
N GLU A 60 -1.48 -26.30 -17.23
CA GLU A 60 -2.92 -26.48 -17.02
C GLU A 60 -3.61 -25.14 -16.72
N PRO A 61 -4.90 -24.95 -17.07
CA PRO A 61 -5.61 -23.67 -16.90
C PRO A 61 -5.55 -23.10 -15.46
N GLN A 62 -5.54 -23.98 -14.47
CA GLN A 62 -5.44 -23.56 -13.06
C GLN A 62 -4.03 -23.10 -12.70
N GLN A 63 -3.00 -23.71 -13.27
CA GLN A 63 -1.61 -23.30 -13.12
C GLN A 63 -1.35 -21.97 -13.83
N GLN A 64 -1.93 -21.76 -15.02
CA GLN A 64 -1.91 -20.48 -15.72
C GLN A 64 -2.48 -19.34 -14.86
N ALA A 65 -3.62 -19.62 -14.21
CA ALA A 65 -4.22 -18.66 -13.29
C ALA A 65 -3.35 -18.39 -12.05
N TYR A 66 -2.71 -19.43 -11.49
CA TYR A 66 -1.77 -19.27 -10.38
C TYR A 66 -0.60 -18.37 -10.77
N VAL A 67 0.04 -18.63 -11.91
CA VAL A 67 1.19 -17.84 -12.41
C VAL A 67 0.80 -16.38 -12.58
N LEU A 68 -0.32 -16.06 -13.22
CA LEU A 68 -0.75 -14.68 -13.37
C LEU A 68 -1.10 -14.00 -12.02
N ALA A 69 -1.69 -14.73 -11.08
CA ALA A 69 -1.97 -14.22 -9.74
C ALA A 69 -0.68 -13.96 -8.95
N HIS A 70 0.35 -14.79 -9.14
CA HIS A 70 1.68 -14.62 -8.56
C HIS A 70 2.33 -13.32 -9.04
N GLU A 71 2.36 -13.07 -10.34
CA GLU A 71 2.90 -11.83 -10.92
C GLU A 71 2.15 -10.58 -10.45
N VAL A 72 0.82 -10.66 -10.33
CA VAL A 72 0.02 -9.55 -9.78
C VAL A 72 0.41 -9.25 -8.33
N LEU A 73 0.70 -10.24 -7.51
CA LEU A 73 1.14 -9.99 -6.14
C LEU A 73 2.52 -9.36 -6.08
N HIS A 74 3.45 -9.70 -6.99
CA HIS A 74 4.72 -8.98 -7.11
C HIS A 74 4.50 -7.51 -7.46
N ILE A 75 3.57 -7.19 -8.36
CA ILE A 75 3.18 -5.82 -8.69
C ILE A 75 2.64 -5.11 -7.46
N VAL A 76 1.62 -5.69 -6.80
CA VAL A 76 0.95 -5.09 -5.63
C VAL A 76 1.91 -4.83 -4.48
N LEU A 77 2.86 -5.74 -4.23
CA LEU A 77 3.89 -5.61 -3.20
C LEU A 77 5.07 -4.74 -3.64
N GLN A 78 5.05 -4.24 -4.89
CA GLN A 78 6.09 -3.41 -5.49
C GLN A 78 7.47 -4.08 -5.45
N HIS A 79 7.52 -5.40 -5.56
CA HIS A 79 8.77 -6.17 -5.45
C HIS A 79 9.82 -5.72 -6.46
N PRO A 80 9.53 -5.46 -7.76
CA PRO A 80 10.52 -4.98 -8.71
C PRO A 80 11.17 -3.64 -8.32
N LEU A 81 10.37 -2.67 -7.83
CA LEU A 81 10.88 -1.37 -7.38
C LEU A 81 11.73 -1.52 -6.11
N ARG A 82 11.25 -2.33 -5.16
CA ARG A 82 11.97 -2.61 -3.91
C ARG A 82 13.27 -3.35 -4.15
N ALA A 83 13.28 -4.34 -5.09
CA ALA A 83 14.47 -5.06 -5.48
C ALA A 83 15.57 -4.13 -6.01
N LYS A 84 15.24 -3.21 -6.93
CA LYS A 84 16.19 -2.19 -7.42
C LYS A 84 16.81 -1.39 -6.27
N ASN A 85 15.98 -0.92 -5.33
CA ASN A 85 16.44 -0.15 -4.18
C ASN A 85 17.31 -0.97 -3.22
N ILE A 86 16.96 -2.23 -2.98
CA ILE A 86 17.74 -3.16 -2.14
C ILE A 86 19.12 -3.40 -2.77
N ILE A 87 19.17 -3.72 -4.06
CA ILE A 87 20.41 -3.98 -4.79
C ILE A 87 21.31 -2.75 -4.74
N ARG A 88 20.75 -1.56 -5.07
CA ARG A 88 21.52 -0.30 -5.02
C ARG A 88 22.07 -0.01 -3.62
N ARG A 89 21.28 -0.24 -2.58
CA ARG A 89 21.68 -0.02 -1.17
C ARG A 89 22.78 -0.98 -0.74
N LEU A 90 22.71 -2.26 -1.13
CA LEU A 90 23.65 -3.29 -0.67
C LEU A 90 24.96 -3.30 -1.45
N THR A 91 24.90 -3.03 -2.76
CA THR A 91 26.06 -3.20 -3.66
C THR A 91 26.61 -1.89 -4.23
N GLY A 92 25.87 -0.81 -4.12
CA GLY A 92 26.18 0.47 -4.79
C GLY A 92 26.01 0.41 -6.33
N LYS A 93 25.50 -0.67 -6.87
CA LYS A 93 25.30 -0.91 -8.32
C LYS A 93 23.82 -0.86 -8.69
N GLU A 94 23.53 -0.63 -9.96
CA GLU A 94 22.17 -0.70 -10.50
C GLU A 94 21.65 -2.16 -10.62
N SER A 95 22.55 -3.12 -10.77
CA SER A 95 22.23 -4.54 -10.86
C SER A 95 23.34 -5.39 -10.23
N ASP A 96 22.95 -6.46 -9.57
CA ASP A 96 23.84 -7.50 -9.05
C ASP A 96 23.06 -8.82 -9.04
N GLU A 97 23.53 -9.77 -9.83
CA GLU A 97 22.80 -11.01 -10.09
C GLU A 97 22.63 -11.89 -8.85
N ALA A 98 23.65 -11.94 -7.98
CA ALA A 98 23.55 -12.75 -6.75
C ALA A 98 22.54 -12.17 -5.79
N VAL A 99 22.56 -10.84 -5.59
CA VAL A 99 21.60 -10.16 -4.74
C VAL A 99 20.20 -10.21 -5.36
N ALA A 100 20.06 -10.08 -6.69
CA ALA A 100 18.79 -10.18 -7.38
C ALA A 100 18.15 -11.57 -7.18
N ARG A 101 18.91 -12.65 -7.30
CA ARG A 101 18.44 -14.03 -7.03
C ARG A 101 17.98 -14.19 -5.58
N LEU A 102 18.69 -13.63 -4.61
CA LEU A 102 18.30 -13.69 -3.21
C LEU A 102 16.98 -12.93 -2.98
N VAL A 103 16.85 -11.73 -3.54
CA VAL A 103 15.64 -10.92 -3.43
C VAL A 103 14.44 -11.66 -4.04
N ASN A 104 14.61 -12.26 -5.22
CA ASN A 104 13.59 -13.08 -5.87
C ASN A 104 13.14 -14.22 -4.97
N TYR A 105 14.08 -15.03 -4.50
CA TYR A 105 13.79 -16.18 -3.65
C TYR A 105 12.93 -15.81 -2.44
N VAL A 106 13.29 -14.73 -1.73
CA VAL A 106 12.52 -14.25 -0.57
C VAL A 106 11.17 -13.66 -0.98
N ALA A 107 11.14 -12.91 -2.07
CA ALA A 107 9.91 -12.30 -2.59
C ALA A 107 8.89 -13.37 -2.99
N ASP A 108 9.33 -14.44 -3.65
CA ASP A 108 8.51 -15.59 -4.04
C ASP A 108 7.99 -16.35 -2.82
N ALA A 109 8.85 -16.56 -1.81
CA ALA A 109 8.41 -17.18 -0.56
C ALA A 109 7.25 -16.42 0.08
N VAL A 110 7.30 -15.10 0.09
CA VAL A 110 6.22 -14.23 0.61
C VAL A 110 4.96 -14.33 -0.25
N VAL A 111 5.09 -14.23 -1.58
CA VAL A 111 3.97 -14.30 -2.54
C VAL A 111 3.28 -15.66 -2.48
N ASN A 112 4.05 -16.74 -2.58
CA ASN A 112 3.51 -18.10 -2.58
C ASN A 112 2.87 -18.48 -1.24
N THR A 113 3.36 -17.95 -0.12
CA THR A 113 2.71 -18.14 1.18
C THR A 113 1.32 -17.49 1.21
N ARG A 114 1.15 -16.31 0.59
CA ARG A 114 -0.15 -15.64 0.49
C ARG A 114 -1.10 -16.37 -0.44
N LEU A 115 -0.61 -16.81 -1.60
CA LEU A 115 -1.40 -17.64 -2.52
C LEU A 115 -1.74 -19.00 -1.92
N GLY A 116 -0.91 -19.53 -1.01
CA GLY A 116 -1.20 -20.75 -0.27
C GLY A 116 -2.50 -20.70 0.55
N GLN A 117 -2.99 -19.50 0.88
CA GLN A 117 -4.25 -19.25 1.57
C GLN A 117 -5.42 -18.96 0.60
N SER A 118 -5.16 -18.96 -0.70
CA SER A 118 -6.11 -18.63 -1.77
C SER A 118 -6.70 -19.89 -2.40
N PRO A 119 -7.95 -19.83 -2.92
CA PRO A 119 -8.51 -20.86 -3.78
C PRO A 119 -7.73 -21.11 -5.09
N LEU A 120 -6.77 -20.24 -5.41
CA LEU A 120 -5.88 -20.35 -6.57
C LEU A 120 -4.66 -21.23 -6.31
N ASN A 121 -4.46 -21.72 -5.10
CA ASN A 121 -3.30 -22.52 -4.71
C ASN A 121 -3.29 -23.89 -5.45
N THR A 122 -2.60 -23.96 -6.57
CA THR A 122 -2.51 -25.18 -7.41
C THR A 122 -1.09 -25.73 -7.51
N ILE A 123 -0.07 -24.97 -7.09
CA ILE A 123 1.33 -25.37 -7.11
C ILE A 123 1.77 -25.72 -5.69
N VAL A 124 2.08 -27.01 -5.46
CA VAL A 124 2.42 -27.53 -4.13
C VAL A 124 3.88 -27.25 -3.78
N ASP A 125 4.77 -27.35 -4.76
CA ASP A 125 6.24 -27.31 -4.57
C ASP A 125 6.83 -25.89 -4.69
N ALA A 126 5.99 -24.87 -4.67
CA ALA A 126 6.46 -23.49 -4.67
C ALA A 126 7.12 -23.10 -3.34
N VAL A 127 8.25 -22.39 -3.40
CA VAL A 127 8.95 -21.88 -2.20
C VAL A 127 8.01 -21.01 -1.36
N ARG A 128 8.03 -21.18 -0.04
CA ARG A 128 7.16 -20.49 0.91
C ARG A 128 7.93 -19.99 2.12
N CYS A 129 7.30 -19.17 2.95
CA CYS A 129 7.88 -18.68 4.20
C CYS A 129 8.34 -19.82 5.14
N ALA A 130 7.72 -20.99 5.10
CA ALA A 130 8.17 -22.15 5.86
C ALA A 130 9.56 -22.65 5.41
N ASP A 131 9.92 -22.46 4.15
CA ASP A 131 11.21 -22.88 3.62
C ASP A 131 12.36 -21.96 4.07
N LEU A 132 12.03 -20.75 4.58
CA LEU A 132 13.02 -19.84 5.14
C LEU A 132 13.46 -20.22 6.56
N GLU A 133 12.80 -21.19 7.21
CA GLU A 133 13.18 -21.69 8.54
C GLU A 133 14.57 -22.32 8.55
N ILE A 134 15.05 -22.85 7.42
CA ILE A 134 16.42 -23.34 7.27
C ILE A 134 17.50 -22.24 7.44
N PHE A 135 17.10 -20.95 7.35
CA PHE A 135 17.93 -19.75 7.54
C PHE A 135 17.59 -19.05 8.86
N ASP A 136 17.04 -19.75 9.83
CA ASP A 136 16.62 -19.21 11.13
C ASP A 136 15.59 -18.07 11.04
N ILE A 137 14.76 -18.06 9.97
CA ILE A 137 13.64 -17.14 9.81
C ILE A 137 12.33 -17.90 10.03
N PRO A 138 11.69 -17.80 11.22
CA PRO A 138 10.43 -18.46 11.48
C PRO A 138 9.34 -18.02 10.50
N LYS A 139 8.43 -18.94 10.14
CA LYS A 139 7.33 -18.67 9.21
C LYS A 139 6.52 -17.44 9.61
N ASP A 140 6.17 -17.29 10.88
CA ASP A 140 5.39 -16.16 11.39
C ASP A 140 6.14 -14.84 11.34
N VAL A 141 7.47 -14.85 11.38
CA VAL A 141 8.35 -13.68 11.15
C VAL A 141 8.33 -13.33 9.66
N CYS A 142 8.54 -14.32 8.78
CA CYS A 142 8.49 -14.10 7.33
C CYS A 142 7.14 -13.51 6.89
N GLU A 143 6.03 -13.97 7.45
CA GLU A 143 4.70 -13.46 7.11
C GLU A 143 4.44 -12.00 7.55
N ARG A 144 5.19 -11.51 8.55
CA ARG A 144 4.97 -10.17 9.14
C ARG A 144 6.01 -9.14 8.76
N GLU A 145 7.22 -9.58 8.44
CA GLU A 145 8.34 -8.69 8.15
C GLU A 145 8.28 -8.12 6.73
N THR A 146 9.03 -7.05 6.52
CA THR A 146 9.20 -6.43 5.20
C THR A 146 10.23 -7.20 4.38
N LEU A 147 10.14 -7.10 3.05
CA LEU A 147 11.12 -7.72 2.16
C LEU A 147 12.56 -7.30 2.52
N GLU A 148 12.78 -6.03 2.82
CA GLU A 148 14.08 -5.48 3.20
C GLU A 148 14.64 -6.14 4.46
N ASN A 149 13.81 -6.27 5.50
CA ASN A 149 14.20 -6.90 6.76
C ASN A 149 14.51 -8.39 6.57
N LEU A 150 13.70 -9.09 5.77
CA LEU A 150 13.92 -10.50 5.45
C LEU A 150 15.26 -10.70 4.72
N ILE A 151 15.57 -9.84 3.74
CA ILE A 151 16.85 -9.87 3.05
C ILE A 151 18.02 -9.59 4.02
N GLU A 152 17.88 -8.62 4.92
CA GLU A 152 18.91 -8.35 5.94
C GLU A 152 19.09 -9.53 6.90
N MET A 153 18.02 -10.24 7.26
CA MET A 153 18.10 -11.46 8.07
C MET A 153 18.81 -12.57 7.31
N MET A 154 18.45 -12.82 6.04
CA MET A 154 19.11 -13.80 5.17
C MET A 154 20.61 -13.53 5.04
N LEU A 155 21.01 -12.26 4.87
CA LEU A 155 22.43 -11.88 4.74
C LEU A 155 23.25 -12.10 6.03
N ARG A 156 22.63 -12.39 7.17
CA ARG A 156 23.34 -12.79 8.40
C ARG A 156 23.79 -14.24 8.37
N ASP A 157 23.10 -15.07 7.58
CA ASP A 157 23.47 -16.48 7.41
C ASP A 157 24.80 -16.60 6.67
N ARG A 158 25.70 -17.46 7.21
CA ARG A 158 27.03 -17.67 6.63
C ARG A 158 26.98 -18.27 5.24
N ARG A 159 26.06 -19.20 5.00
CA ARG A 159 25.88 -19.88 3.70
C ARG A 159 25.55 -18.88 2.60
N ILE A 160 24.66 -17.93 2.88
CA ILE A 160 24.27 -16.87 1.93
C ILE A 160 25.46 -15.95 1.63
N ARG A 161 26.25 -15.57 2.66
CA ARG A 161 27.45 -14.75 2.48
C ARG A 161 28.55 -15.45 1.67
N GLU A 162 28.62 -16.77 1.73
CA GLU A 162 29.54 -17.61 0.95
C GLU A 162 29.01 -17.90 -0.47
N GLY A 163 27.87 -17.30 -0.86
CA GLY A 163 27.30 -17.44 -2.20
C GLY A 163 26.39 -18.64 -2.40
N HIS A 164 26.05 -19.38 -1.34
CA HIS A 164 25.10 -20.49 -1.40
C HIS A 164 23.66 -19.97 -1.33
N ILE A 165 23.21 -19.31 -2.41
CA ILE A 165 21.81 -18.92 -2.56
C ILE A 165 21.05 -20.18 -3.01
N PRO A 166 19.93 -20.53 -2.32
CA PRO A 166 19.15 -21.69 -2.72
C PRO A 166 18.68 -21.53 -4.18
N SER A 167 19.05 -22.48 -5.03
CA SER A 167 18.38 -22.65 -6.31
C SER A 167 17.08 -23.41 -6.08
N TYR A 168 16.03 -23.08 -6.81
CA TYR A 168 14.76 -23.82 -6.75
C TYR A 168 14.98 -25.32 -6.90
N VAL A 169 14.20 -26.12 -6.17
CA VAL A 169 14.34 -27.57 -6.04
C VAL A 169 14.15 -28.33 -7.37
N ASN A 170 13.70 -27.69 -8.44
CA ASN A 170 13.42 -28.33 -9.75
C ASN A 170 14.44 -28.04 -10.85
N GLY A 171 15.68 -27.70 -10.50
CA GLY A 171 16.82 -27.85 -11.45
C GLY A 171 16.93 -26.82 -12.57
N GLU A 172 16.04 -25.88 -12.70
CA GLU A 172 16.23 -24.74 -13.61
C GLU A 172 16.68 -23.52 -12.81
N PRO A 173 17.71 -22.78 -13.28
CA PRO A 173 18.10 -21.54 -12.63
C PRO A 173 16.91 -20.61 -12.70
N ALA A 174 16.45 -20.13 -11.54
CA ALA A 174 15.51 -19.04 -11.48
C ALA A 174 16.19 -17.81 -12.10
N GLU A 175 16.03 -17.64 -13.40
CA GLU A 175 16.28 -16.37 -14.05
C GLU A 175 15.28 -15.41 -13.43
N SER A 176 15.78 -14.29 -12.94
CA SER A 176 15.10 -13.34 -12.10
C SER A 176 13.74 -12.89 -12.67
N ASP A 177 12.65 -13.41 -12.14
CA ASP A 177 11.28 -13.06 -12.55
C ASP A 177 10.95 -11.59 -12.28
N ILE A 178 11.63 -10.97 -11.30
CA ILE A 178 11.42 -9.57 -10.88
C ILE A 178 12.27 -8.56 -11.67
N MET A 179 13.39 -8.98 -12.23
CA MET A 179 14.25 -8.09 -13.01
C MET A 179 13.94 -8.28 -14.48
N GLY A 180 13.04 -7.45 -15.01
CA GLY A 180 12.80 -7.35 -16.45
C GLY A 180 14.14 -7.26 -17.19
N GLY A 181 14.56 -8.36 -17.85
CA GLY A 181 15.76 -8.42 -18.66
C GLY A 181 15.76 -7.24 -19.63
N ARG A 182 16.94 -6.67 -19.87
CA ARG A 182 17.14 -5.63 -20.88
C ARG A 182 16.47 -6.09 -22.17
N SER A 183 15.54 -5.27 -22.66
CA SER A 183 14.78 -5.48 -23.89
C SER A 183 15.67 -5.93 -25.01
N SER A 184 15.69 -7.21 -25.35
CA SER A 184 16.01 -7.60 -26.70
C SER A 184 14.84 -7.14 -27.56
N CYS A 185 15.13 -6.54 -28.72
CA CYS A 185 14.16 -5.94 -29.61
C CYS A 185 13.32 -7.01 -30.34
N GLY A 186 12.55 -7.83 -29.57
CA GLY A 186 11.52 -8.72 -30.07
C GLY A 186 10.18 -7.98 -30.19
N LYS A 187 9.34 -8.36 -31.14
CA LYS A 187 7.98 -7.83 -31.23
C LYS A 187 7.21 -8.21 -29.96
N ILE A 188 6.95 -7.23 -29.12
CA ILE A 188 6.12 -7.38 -27.92
C ILE A 188 4.67 -7.20 -28.36
N GLU A 189 3.87 -8.26 -28.26
CA GLU A 189 2.45 -8.24 -28.61
C GLU A 189 1.59 -8.25 -27.34
N ALA A 190 0.67 -7.29 -27.23
CA ALA A 190 -0.27 -7.23 -26.09
C ALA A 190 -1.32 -8.35 -26.20
N LEU A 191 -1.51 -9.08 -25.12
CA LEU A 191 -2.43 -10.21 -25.02
C LEU A 191 -3.80 -9.83 -24.43
N ASN A 192 -3.89 -8.67 -23.75
CA ASN A 192 -5.13 -8.13 -23.18
C ASN A 192 -5.21 -6.62 -23.39
N GLU A 193 -6.30 -6.00 -22.91
CA GLU A 193 -6.48 -4.56 -22.81
C GLU A 193 -6.30 -4.14 -21.35
N GLY A 194 -5.16 -3.51 -21.04
CA GLY A 194 -4.89 -2.88 -19.75
C GLY A 194 -5.28 -1.39 -19.74
N ASP A 195 -5.00 -0.68 -18.66
CA ASP A 195 -5.21 0.78 -18.58
C ASP A 195 -4.29 1.50 -19.59
N GLY A 196 -4.88 2.32 -20.47
CA GLY A 196 -4.19 2.90 -21.64
C GLY A 196 -3.00 3.81 -21.36
N ASP A 197 -2.88 4.36 -20.13
CA ASP A 197 -1.84 5.31 -19.73
C ASP A 197 -0.49 4.66 -19.36
N ASP A 198 -0.38 3.33 -19.42
CA ASP A 198 0.79 2.60 -18.92
C ASP A 198 1.94 2.51 -19.94
N LYS A 199 1.68 2.76 -21.24
CA LYS A 199 2.65 2.50 -22.32
C LYS A 199 3.89 3.40 -22.35
N ASP A 200 3.86 4.59 -21.75
CA ASP A 200 4.88 5.62 -21.92
C ASP A 200 5.65 6.00 -20.64
N ILE A 201 5.47 5.29 -19.52
CA ILE A 201 6.03 5.68 -18.23
C ILE A 201 7.52 5.38 -18.11
N GLU A 202 8.00 4.29 -18.70
CA GLU A 202 9.40 3.83 -18.56
C GLU A 202 10.47 4.81 -19.10
N ARG A 203 10.06 5.81 -19.84
CA ARG A 203 10.99 6.77 -20.52
C ARG A 203 11.18 8.10 -19.77
N GLN A 204 10.59 8.26 -18.58
CA GLN A 204 10.62 9.55 -17.86
C GLN A 204 11.51 9.47 -16.60
N PRO A 205 12.14 10.59 -16.17
CA PRO A 205 13.05 10.62 -15.02
C PRO A 205 12.43 10.13 -13.69
N ASP A 206 11.09 10.27 -13.53
CA ASP A 206 10.35 9.92 -12.33
C ASP A 206 9.54 8.63 -12.51
N ALA A 207 10.00 7.71 -13.39
CA ALA A 207 9.26 6.50 -13.74
C ALA A 207 8.92 5.62 -12.51
N ASP A 208 9.89 5.35 -11.65
CA ASP A 208 9.69 4.47 -10.48
C ASP A 208 8.65 5.03 -9.51
N GLU A 209 8.57 6.35 -9.37
CA GLU A 209 7.59 7.03 -8.53
C GLU A 209 6.17 6.90 -9.09
N ARG A 210 6.00 7.17 -10.37
CA ARG A 210 4.71 7.06 -11.07
C ARG A 210 4.20 5.61 -11.14
N ILE A 211 5.11 4.63 -11.27
CA ILE A 211 4.76 3.22 -11.22
C ILE A 211 4.16 2.88 -9.85
N GLY A 212 4.83 3.28 -8.75
CA GLY A 212 4.34 3.07 -7.40
C GLY A 212 2.94 3.67 -7.17
N GLU A 213 2.69 4.90 -7.65
CA GLU A 213 1.38 5.55 -7.56
C GLU A 213 0.27 4.78 -8.28
N LYS A 214 0.54 4.35 -9.52
CA LYS A 214 -0.44 3.59 -10.31
C LYS A 214 -0.78 2.26 -9.67
N ILE A 215 0.21 1.57 -9.11
CA ILE A 215 0.00 0.30 -8.39
C ILE A 215 -0.94 0.52 -7.20
N VAL A 216 -0.64 1.51 -6.37
CA VAL A 216 -1.46 1.83 -5.19
C VAL A 216 -2.89 2.16 -5.61
N ARG A 217 -3.08 2.97 -6.65
CA ARG A 217 -4.39 3.31 -7.18
C ARG A 217 -5.15 2.08 -7.70
N LYS A 218 -4.51 1.26 -8.55
CA LYS A 218 -5.09 0.02 -9.07
C LYS A 218 -5.53 -0.91 -7.93
N PHE A 219 -4.69 -1.03 -6.89
CA PHE A 219 -4.99 -1.84 -5.72
C PHE A 219 -6.19 -1.29 -4.93
N LEU A 220 -6.19 0.00 -4.59
CA LEU A 220 -7.26 0.62 -3.80
C LEU A 220 -8.62 0.51 -4.51
N ASP A 221 -8.68 0.85 -5.80
CA ASP A 221 -9.90 0.75 -6.60
C ASP A 221 -10.42 -0.70 -6.65
N SER A 222 -9.51 -1.66 -6.88
CA SER A 222 -9.87 -3.09 -6.96
C SER A 222 -10.29 -3.64 -5.60
N TYR A 223 -9.63 -3.22 -4.52
CA TYR A 223 -9.98 -3.58 -3.16
C TYR A 223 -11.38 -3.07 -2.77
N MET A 224 -11.71 -1.82 -3.13
CA MET A 224 -13.03 -1.24 -2.88
C MET A 224 -14.15 -2.03 -3.60
N VAL A 225 -13.93 -2.38 -4.87
CA VAL A 225 -14.89 -3.19 -5.64
C VAL A 225 -15.00 -4.61 -5.06
N SER A 226 -13.89 -5.29 -4.79
CA SER A 226 -13.88 -6.63 -4.19
C SER A 226 -14.64 -6.67 -2.87
N LYS A 227 -14.49 -5.64 -2.04
CA LYS A 227 -15.17 -5.53 -0.76
C LYS A 227 -16.67 -5.27 -0.90
N SER A 228 -17.07 -4.47 -1.88
CA SER A 228 -18.50 -4.24 -2.17
C SER A 228 -19.22 -5.52 -2.60
N ILE A 229 -18.50 -6.46 -3.22
CA ILE A 229 -18.99 -7.78 -3.63
C ILE A 229 -18.97 -8.79 -2.44
N GLY A 230 -18.34 -8.43 -1.32
CA GLY A 230 -18.21 -9.33 -0.15
C GLY A 230 -17.21 -10.48 -0.34
N ARG A 231 -16.30 -10.38 -1.31
CA ARG A 231 -15.30 -11.41 -1.65
C ARG A 231 -13.87 -10.87 -1.58
N THR A 232 -13.50 -10.35 -0.41
CA THR A 232 -12.13 -9.89 -0.16
C THR A 232 -11.34 -10.99 0.52
N PRO A 233 -10.17 -11.40 0.02
CA PRO A 233 -9.34 -12.41 0.65
C PRO A 233 -8.80 -11.94 2.01
N ALA A 234 -8.57 -12.87 2.93
CA ALA A 234 -8.14 -12.57 4.30
C ALA A 234 -6.79 -11.81 4.34
N TYR A 235 -5.92 -12.02 3.36
CA TYR A 235 -4.63 -11.34 3.27
C TYR A 235 -4.75 -9.90 2.73
N ALA A 236 -5.87 -9.51 2.13
CA ALA A 236 -6.03 -8.19 1.50
C ALA A 236 -5.94 -7.04 2.50
N ASP A 237 -6.45 -7.23 3.72
CA ASP A 237 -6.31 -6.23 4.79
C ASP A 237 -4.85 -6.07 5.24
N ARG A 238 -4.04 -7.14 5.16
CA ARG A 238 -2.59 -7.06 5.40
C ARG A 238 -1.90 -6.32 4.27
N LEU A 239 -2.21 -6.64 3.00
CA LEU A 239 -1.70 -5.91 1.84
C LEU A 239 -2.03 -4.42 1.93
N LEU A 240 -3.27 -4.09 2.29
CA LEU A 240 -3.68 -2.70 2.51
C LEU A 240 -2.81 -2.04 3.58
N SER A 241 -2.56 -2.72 4.71
CA SER A 241 -1.74 -2.19 5.79
C SER A 241 -0.26 -2.04 5.42
N GLU A 242 0.25 -2.83 4.50
CA GLU A 242 1.62 -2.71 3.98
C GLU A 242 1.76 -1.56 2.98
N ILE A 243 0.77 -1.40 2.10
CA ILE A 243 0.72 -0.32 1.11
C ILE A 243 0.48 1.04 1.79
N LEU A 244 -0.39 1.07 2.81
CA LEU A 244 -0.80 2.28 3.53
C LEU A 244 -0.04 2.42 4.87
N LYS A 245 1.27 2.21 4.93
CA LYS A 245 2.03 2.40 6.17
C LYS A 245 2.01 3.87 6.59
N PRO A 246 1.42 4.20 7.77
CA PRO A 246 1.49 5.56 8.29
C PRO A 246 2.94 5.90 8.63
N LYS A 247 3.42 7.06 8.19
CA LYS A 247 4.76 7.56 8.54
C LYS A 247 4.81 8.25 9.89
N THR A 248 3.65 8.63 10.40
CA THR A 248 3.51 9.39 11.64
C THR A 248 3.20 8.48 12.81
N ASP A 249 3.93 8.63 13.93
CA ASP A 249 3.58 7.95 15.19
C ASP A 249 2.36 8.61 15.85
N TRP A 250 1.18 8.27 15.35
CA TRP A 250 -0.09 8.77 15.87
C TRP A 250 -0.34 8.43 17.32
N ARG A 251 0.24 7.33 17.82
CA ARG A 251 0.11 6.94 19.22
C ARG A 251 0.73 7.96 20.15
N GLN A 252 1.92 8.44 19.83
CA GLN A 252 2.59 9.49 20.63
C GLN A 252 1.87 10.84 20.48
N LEU A 253 1.48 11.19 19.25
CA LEU A 253 0.80 12.44 18.96
C LEU A 253 -0.55 12.55 19.65
N LEU A 254 -1.43 11.56 19.47
CA LEU A 254 -2.75 11.55 20.09
C LEU A 254 -2.67 11.45 21.62
N LYS A 255 -1.72 10.68 22.18
CA LYS A 255 -1.51 10.66 23.64
C LYS A 255 -1.14 12.03 24.20
N LYS A 256 -0.30 12.77 23.48
CA LYS A 256 0.14 14.11 23.91
C LYS A 256 -1.01 15.13 23.91
N HIS A 257 -1.97 14.98 22.97
CA HIS A 257 -3.16 15.82 22.88
C HIS A 257 -4.30 15.35 23.80
N LEU A 258 -4.44 14.02 23.99
CA LEU A 258 -5.48 13.42 24.83
C LEU A 258 -5.20 13.58 26.34
N ALA A 259 -3.99 13.91 26.73
CA ALA A 259 -3.60 13.96 28.13
C ALA A 259 -4.39 14.99 28.98
N GLY A 260 -5.16 15.87 28.34
CA GLY A 260 -5.91 16.93 29.02
C GLY A 260 -7.43 16.73 29.12
N SER A 261 -8.09 16.05 28.17
CA SER A 261 -9.55 16.19 28.01
C SER A 261 -10.41 14.96 28.35
N ASN A 262 -9.84 13.76 28.33
CA ASN A 262 -10.62 12.51 28.49
C ASN A 262 -10.18 11.65 29.67
N VAL A 263 -9.46 12.20 30.61
CA VAL A 263 -9.00 11.49 31.80
C VAL A 263 -9.78 11.99 33.02
N LYS A 264 -10.68 11.15 33.50
CA LYS A 264 -11.30 11.35 34.82
C LYS A 264 -10.37 10.78 35.90
N ARG A 265 -10.16 11.53 36.96
CA ARG A 265 -9.53 10.98 38.16
C ARG A 265 -10.59 10.23 38.96
N THR A 266 -10.35 8.98 39.28
CA THR A 266 -11.30 8.15 40.03
C THR A 266 -10.59 7.38 41.12
N TRP A 267 -11.28 7.21 42.26
CA TRP A 267 -10.84 6.36 43.36
C TRP A 267 -11.10 4.87 43.12
N SER A 268 -11.93 4.52 42.13
CA SER A 268 -12.14 3.13 41.73
C SER A 268 -10.88 2.44 41.21
N ARG A 269 -9.88 3.25 40.80
CA ARG A 269 -8.54 2.78 40.43
C ARG A 269 -7.49 3.73 40.99
N PRO A 270 -6.97 3.50 42.21
CA PRO A 270 -5.91 4.34 42.77
C PRO A 270 -4.66 4.38 41.89
N SER A 271 -3.91 5.44 41.98
CA SER A 271 -2.64 5.57 41.24
C SER A 271 -1.64 4.48 41.66
N ARG A 272 -1.05 3.75 40.70
CA ARG A 272 -0.03 2.75 41.00
C ARG A 272 1.24 3.34 41.61
N LYS A 273 1.54 4.61 41.35
CA LYS A 273 2.73 5.31 41.89
C LYS A 273 2.49 5.96 43.24
N HIS A 274 1.25 6.37 43.51
CA HIS A 274 0.86 7.06 44.74
C HIS A 274 -0.54 6.59 45.14
N PRO A 275 -0.67 5.54 45.97
CA PRO A 275 -1.95 4.96 46.36
C PRO A 275 -2.93 5.94 46.99
N ASP A 276 -2.43 6.98 47.62
CA ASP A 276 -3.21 8.04 48.25
C ASP A 276 -3.79 9.09 47.28
N PHE A 277 -3.63 8.86 45.97
CA PHE A 277 -4.20 9.71 44.93
C PHE A 277 -5.11 8.91 43.98
N PRO A 278 -6.20 9.57 43.47
CA PRO A 278 -7.08 8.95 42.52
C PRO A 278 -6.31 8.65 41.21
N GLY A 279 -6.49 7.47 40.69
CA GLY A 279 -5.92 7.06 39.40
C GLY A 279 -6.63 7.70 38.22
N LYS A 280 -6.05 7.54 37.05
CA LYS A 280 -6.59 8.07 35.79
C LYS A 280 -7.44 7.01 35.10
N GLU A 281 -8.68 7.37 34.76
CA GLU A 281 -9.58 6.54 33.96
C GLU A 281 -9.95 7.30 32.67
N PHE A 282 -9.87 6.60 31.53
CA PHE A 282 -10.33 7.17 30.25
C PHE A 282 -11.85 7.02 30.15
N VAL A 283 -12.56 8.13 30.09
CA VAL A 283 -14.02 8.14 30.16
C VAL A 283 -14.70 7.88 28.82
N ARG A 284 -14.04 8.21 27.70
CA ARG A 284 -14.58 7.99 26.34
C ARG A 284 -13.46 7.85 25.30
N LYS A 285 -13.81 7.28 24.13
CA LYS A 285 -12.94 7.35 22.97
C LYS A 285 -12.78 8.81 22.52
N ALA A 286 -11.57 9.21 22.13
CA ALA A 286 -11.36 10.52 21.56
C ALA A 286 -12.09 10.65 20.22
N ARG A 287 -12.72 11.80 19.97
CA ARG A 287 -13.30 12.15 18.68
C ARG A 287 -12.26 12.89 17.86
N THR A 288 -11.83 12.31 16.77
CA THR A 288 -10.87 12.90 15.84
C THR A 288 -11.55 13.18 14.51
N VAL A 289 -11.52 14.43 14.07
CA VAL A 289 -11.93 14.83 12.73
C VAL A 289 -10.69 14.87 11.85
N VAL A 290 -10.71 14.20 10.72
CA VAL A 290 -9.63 14.21 9.73
C VAL A 290 -10.15 14.86 8.45
N MET A 291 -9.65 16.04 8.15
CA MET A 291 -9.91 16.74 6.90
C MET A 291 -8.88 16.29 5.87
N VAL A 292 -9.33 15.67 4.79
CA VAL A 292 -8.46 15.14 3.73
C VAL A 292 -8.62 16.00 2.48
N ASP A 293 -7.55 16.64 2.09
CA ASP A 293 -7.47 17.39 0.83
C ASP A 293 -7.50 16.43 -0.34
N THR A 294 -8.42 16.66 -1.26
CA THR A 294 -8.62 15.86 -2.48
C THR A 294 -8.57 16.74 -3.73
N SER A 295 -7.99 17.93 -3.62
CA SER A 295 -7.85 18.90 -4.72
C SER A 295 -6.95 18.36 -5.84
N GLY A 296 -7.00 19.00 -7.00
CA GLY A 296 -6.24 18.59 -8.18
C GLY A 296 -4.72 18.69 -8.04
N SER A 297 -4.22 19.44 -7.02
CA SER A 297 -2.79 19.52 -6.69
C SER A 297 -2.28 18.28 -5.94
N ILE A 298 -3.19 17.53 -5.29
CA ILE A 298 -2.84 16.33 -4.53
C ILE A 298 -2.60 15.17 -5.48
N SER A 299 -1.37 14.67 -5.52
CA SER A 299 -1.05 13.45 -6.25
C SER A 299 -1.73 12.22 -5.62
N VAL A 300 -1.90 11.17 -6.41
CA VAL A 300 -2.45 9.89 -5.93
C VAL A 300 -1.62 9.32 -4.78
N LYS A 301 -0.32 9.57 -4.79
CA LYS A 301 0.63 9.14 -3.79
C LYS A 301 0.43 9.85 -2.45
N GLU A 302 0.25 11.18 -2.50
CA GLU A 302 -0.12 11.97 -1.33
C GLU A 302 -1.44 11.49 -0.75
N LEU A 303 -2.41 11.26 -1.61
CA LEU A 303 -3.72 10.75 -1.20
C LEU A 303 -3.63 9.37 -0.56
N ALA A 304 -2.86 8.45 -1.12
CA ALA A 304 -2.61 7.14 -0.53
C ALA A 304 -1.91 7.27 0.83
N GLN A 305 -0.93 8.16 0.95
CA GLN A 305 -0.28 8.46 2.23
C GLN A 305 -1.27 9.05 3.23
N PHE A 306 -2.13 9.98 2.82
CA PHE A 306 -3.17 10.54 3.69
C PHE A 306 -4.14 9.47 4.18
N ILE A 307 -4.54 8.54 3.34
CA ILE A 307 -5.36 7.39 3.74
C ILE A 307 -4.60 6.49 4.72
N GLY A 308 -3.29 6.30 4.52
CA GLY A 308 -2.41 5.61 5.45
C GLY A 308 -2.36 6.28 6.83
N GLU A 309 -2.29 7.61 6.87
CA GLU A 309 -2.33 8.37 8.13
C GLU A 309 -3.70 8.22 8.84
N VAL A 310 -4.82 8.28 8.09
CA VAL A 310 -6.16 7.99 8.62
C VAL A 310 -6.23 6.58 9.21
N TYR A 311 -5.67 5.59 8.52
CA TYR A 311 -5.59 4.22 9.01
C TYR A 311 -4.78 4.13 10.31
N GLY A 312 -3.65 4.84 10.40
CA GLY A 312 -2.83 4.95 11.61
C GLY A 312 -3.61 5.52 12.80
N ILE A 313 -4.39 6.58 12.57
CA ILE A 313 -5.24 7.21 13.60
C ILE A 313 -6.32 6.22 14.08
N LEU A 314 -6.96 5.49 13.16
CA LEU A 314 -7.99 4.50 13.49
C LEU A 314 -7.44 3.34 14.35
N ARG A 315 -6.20 2.94 14.16
CA ARG A 315 -5.54 1.91 15.01
C ARG A 315 -5.42 2.32 16.47
N GLU A 316 -5.36 3.59 16.77
CA GLU A 316 -5.27 4.12 18.14
C GLU A 316 -6.64 4.17 18.87
N LYS A 317 -7.64 3.44 18.37
CA LYS A 317 -8.99 3.30 18.96
C LYS A 317 -9.73 4.63 19.14
N SER A 318 -9.47 5.58 18.25
CA SER A 318 -10.22 6.85 18.18
C SER A 318 -11.52 6.65 17.39
N GLU A 319 -12.53 7.45 17.72
CA GLU A 319 -13.69 7.66 16.84
C GLU A 319 -13.27 8.68 15.80
N VAL A 320 -13.24 8.28 14.52
CA VAL A 320 -12.72 9.13 13.44
C VAL A 320 -13.85 9.52 12.50
N VAL A 321 -13.91 10.80 12.16
CA VAL A 321 -14.75 11.32 11.08
C VAL A 321 -13.85 11.88 10.02
N VAL A 322 -13.91 11.32 8.81
CA VAL A 322 -13.16 11.80 7.65
C VAL A 322 -14.01 12.74 6.84
N ILE A 323 -13.49 13.90 6.53
CA ILE A 323 -14.11 14.95 5.71
C ILE A 323 -13.22 15.17 4.49
N PRO A 324 -13.53 14.56 3.34
CA PRO A 324 -12.86 14.91 2.09
C PRO A 324 -13.28 16.29 1.62
N TRP A 325 -12.35 17.08 1.11
CA TRP A 325 -12.60 18.44 0.63
C TRP A 325 -11.66 18.85 -0.52
N ASP A 326 -12.15 19.74 -1.37
CA ASP A 326 -11.39 20.44 -2.41
C ASP A 326 -11.87 21.91 -2.47
N ALA A 327 -12.46 22.38 -3.57
CA ALA A 327 -13.19 23.65 -3.59
C ALA A 327 -14.54 23.55 -2.86
N THR A 328 -15.00 22.33 -2.58
CA THR A 328 -16.24 22.01 -1.87
C THR A 328 -15.98 20.98 -0.78
N VAL A 329 -16.98 20.75 0.08
CA VAL A 329 -16.92 19.70 1.10
C VAL A 329 -17.77 18.53 0.70
N TYR A 330 -17.21 17.33 0.80
CA TYR A 330 -17.94 16.09 0.55
C TYR A 330 -18.54 15.52 1.83
N GLU A 331 -19.41 14.52 1.67
CA GLU A 331 -20.14 13.92 2.78
C GLU A 331 -19.17 13.34 3.83
N PRO A 332 -19.26 13.76 5.11
CA PRO A 332 -18.43 13.23 6.17
C PRO A 332 -18.67 11.73 6.40
N THR A 333 -17.61 10.97 6.52
CA THR A 333 -17.70 9.52 6.74
C THR A 333 -17.20 9.16 8.13
N LYS A 334 -18.07 8.55 8.96
CA LYS A 334 -17.70 8.06 10.27
C LYS A 334 -17.03 6.68 10.16
N LEU A 335 -15.88 6.54 10.82
CA LEU A 335 -15.07 5.35 10.84
C LEU A 335 -14.86 4.90 12.29
N ASP A 336 -15.26 3.67 12.61
CA ASP A 336 -15.12 3.08 13.95
C ASP A 336 -14.02 2.03 14.04
N ARG A 337 -13.62 1.46 12.89
CA ARG A 337 -12.62 0.38 12.76
C ARG A 337 -11.69 0.65 11.58
N PRO A 338 -10.45 0.17 11.60
CA PRO A 338 -9.55 0.26 10.47
C PRO A 338 -10.13 -0.27 9.16
N SER A 339 -10.97 -1.31 9.22
CA SER A 339 -11.68 -1.85 8.05
C SER A 339 -12.71 -0.90 7.44
N ASP A 340 -13.13 0.15 8.16
CA ASP A 340 -14.10 1.12 7.66
C ASP A 340 -13.48 2.16 6.72
N ILE A 341 -12.15 2.18 6.56
CA ILE A 341 -11.42 3.09 5.68
C ILE A 341 -12.01 3.09 4.25
N ASN A 342 -12.59 1.96 3.83
CA ASN A 342 -13.21 1.79 2.53
C ASN A 342 -14.54 2.53 2.35
N LYS A 343 -15.12 3.03 3.43
CA LYS A 343 -16.35 3.83 3.37
C LYS A 343 -16.04 5.26 2.91
N VAL A 344 -14.76 5.66 2.98
CA VAL A 344 -14.33 6.99 2.56
C VAL A 344 -14.41 7.07 1.03
N LYS A 345 -15.36 7.85 0.53
CA LYS A 345 -15.48 8.14 -0.89
C LYS A 345 -14.59 9.31 -1.23
N ILE A 346 -13.47 9.03 -1.85
CA ILE A 346 -12.56 10.06 -2.33
C ILE A 346 -13.10 10.58 -3.66
N ARG A 347 -13.58 11.80 -3.66
CA ARG A 347 -13.95 12.57 -4.83
C ARG A 347 -13.20 13.89 -4.75
N GLY A 348 -12.78 14.43 -5.86
CA GLY A 348 -12.05 15.68 -5.90
C GLY A 348 -11.48 15.96 -7.29
N GLY A 349 -10.54 16.90 -7.37
CA GLY A 349 -9.92 17.35 -8.61
C GLY A 349 -10.26 18.81 -8.93
N GLY A 350 -10.97 19.49 -8.02
CA GLY A 350 -11.26 20.92 -8.09
C GLY A 350 -10.13 21.79 -7.52
N GLY A 351 -10.43 23.07 -7.30
CA GLY A 351 -9.54 24.00 -6.59
C GLY A 351 -9.41 23.65 -5.10
N THR A 352 -8.62 24.40 -4.34
CA THR A 352 -8.34 24.13 -2.91
C THR A 352 -8.83 25.29 -2.05
N LEU A 353 -10.02 25.18 -1.46
CA LEU A 353 -10.60 26.14 -0.54
C LEU A 353 -10.95 25.44 0.79
N ILE A 354 -10.30 25.83 1.89
CA ILE A 354 -10.46 25.18 3.19
C ILE A 354 -11.64 25.69 4.00
N LEU A 355 -12.12 26.91 3.72
CA LEU A 355 -13.18 27.56 4.47
C LEU A 355 -14.45 26.70 4.62
N PRO A 356 -15.01 26.10 3.54
CA PRO A 356 -16.22 25.29 3.67
C PRO A 356 -16.05 24.11 4.62
N ALA A 357 -14.86 23.47 4.62
CA ALA A 357 -14.55 22.35 5.50
C ALA A 357 -14.40 22.81 6.96
N LEU A 358 -13.77 23.96 7.22
CA LEU A 358 -13.66 24.52 8.55
C LEU A 358 -15.02 24.96 9.10
N GLU A 359 -15.89 25.54 8.29
CA GLU A 359 -17.26 25.90 8.68
C GLU A 359 -18.09 24.67 9.04
N LEU A 360 -17.95 23.58 8.29
CA LEU A 360 -18.60 22.30 8.63
C LEU A 360 -18.08 21.77 9.98
N VAL A 361 -16.77 21.84 10.23
CA VAL A 361 -16.19 21.44 11.52
C VAL A 361 -16.72 22.31 12.65
N ASP A 362 -16.79 23.60 12.44
CA ASP A 362 -17.30 24.54 13.45
C ASP A 362 -18.78 24.29 13.78
N LYS A 363 -19.61 24.02 12.78
CA LYS A 363 -21.04 23.79 12.91
C LYS A 363 -21.38 22.41 13.51
N SER A 364 -20.72 21.35 13.05
CA SER A 364 -21.16 19.97 13.32
C SER A 364 -20.19 19.19 14.21
N TYR A 365 -18.94 19.59 14.30
CA TYR A 365 -17.87 18.88 14.99
C TYR A 365 -17.07 19.77 15.96
N SER A 366 -17.63 20.86 16.42
CA SER A 366 -16.97 21.80 17.34
C SER A 366 -16.50 21.17 18.66
N ASN A 367 -17.07 20.01 19.01
CA ASN A 367 -16.71 19.21 20.19
C ASN A 367 -15.65 18.12 19.90
N ALA A 368 -15.02 18.11 18.70
CA ALA A 368 -13.92 17.22 18.40
C ALA A 368 -12.74 17.46 19.33
N ASP A 369 -12.13 16.38 19.81
CA ASP A 369 -10.95 16.45 20.67
C ASP A 369 -9.70 16.78 19.85
N ASN A 370 -9.64 16.27 18.61
CA ASN A 370 -8.55 16.50 17.66
C ASN A 370 -9.11 16.81 16.27
N ILE A 371 -8.43 17.69 15.55
CA ILE A 371 -8.67 18.00 14.15
C ILE A 371 -7.34 17.80 13.42
N VAL A 372 -7.30 16.87 12.48
CA VAL A 372 -6.13 16.61 11.66
C VAL A 372 -6.42 17.13 10.25
N ILE A 373 -5.56 17.97 9.72
CA ILE A 373 -5.67 18.50 8.35
C ILE A 373 -4.55 17.89 7.53
N LEU A 374 -4.91 17.08 6.53
CA LEU A 374 -3.99 16.43 5.62
C LEU A 374 -4.09 17.16 4.27
N SER A 375 -3.03 17.89 3.87
CA SER A 375 -3.00 18.70 2.66
C SER A 375 -1.54 18.99 2.24
N ASP A 376 -1.31 19.34 0.99
CA ASP A 376 -0.06 19.94 0.52
C ASP A 376 0.07 21.43 0.93
N TRP A 377 -0.97 21.96 1.54
CA TRP A 377 -1.10 23.38 1.97
C TRP A 377 -1.00 24.39 0.83
N HIS A 378 -1.38 23.99 -0.38
CA HIS A 378 -1.58 24.89 -1.51
C HIS A 378 -3.01 25.42 -1.53
N ILE A 379 -3.40 26.08 -0.46
CA ILE A 379 -4.77 26.49 -0.17
C ILE A 379 -4.98 27.92 -0.63
N GLY A 380 -6.02 28.16 -1.45
CA GLY A 380 -6.25 29.43 -2.12
C GLY A 380 -6.90 30.51 -1.23
N ASP A 381 -7.54 30.13 -0.12
CA ASP A 381 -8.28 31.04 0.77
C ASP A 381 -7.64 31.19 2.15
N LEU A 382 -6.33 30.90 2.31
CA LEU A 382 -5.63 31.07 3.60
C LEU A 382 -5.62 32.51 4.10
N ASP A 383 -5.71 33.50 3.19
CA ASP A 383 -5.75 34.93 3.50
C ASP A 383 -7.16 35.44 3.87
N ASP A 384 -8.20 34.57 3.84
CA ASP A 384 -9.55 34.94 4.28
C ASP A 384 -9.58 35.05 5.82
N GLU A 385 -10.04 36.19 6.32
CA GLU A 385 -10.13 36.46 7.78
C GLU A 385 -10.97 35.42 8.53
N ARG A 386 -11.96 34.81 7.86
CA ARG A 386 -12.79 33.75 8.44
C ARG A 386 -12.00 32.47 8.61
N VAL A 387 -11.13 32.12 7.63
CA VAL A 387 -10.23 30.96 7.71
C VAL A 387 -9.27 31.16 8.87
N GLU A 388 -8.59 32.31 8.93
CA GLU A 388 -7.65 32.61 10.01
C GLU A 388 -8.34 32.54 11.38
N ARG A 389 -9.51 33.11 11.52
CA ARG A 389 -10.29 33.08 12.76
C ARG A 389 -10.62 31.66 13.21
N LEU A 390 -11.05 30.79 12.28
CA LEU A 390 -11.40 29.39 12.58
C LEU A 390 -10.16 28.58 12.93
N LEU A 391 -9.09 28.73 12.17
CA LEU A 391 -7.81 28.05 12.45
C LEU A 391 -7.27 28.46 13.84
N ARG A 392 -7.29 29.74 14.18
CA ARG A 392 -6.89 30.25 15.51
C ARG A 392 -7.80 29.77 16.64
N LYS A 393 -9.13 29.68 16.39
CA LYS A 393 -10.10 29.14 17.35
C LYS A 393 -9.77 27.72 17.75
N TYR A 394 -9.39 26.88 16.80
CA TYR A 394 -9.11 25.46 17.02
C TYR A 394 -7.62 25.12 17.11
N ARG A 395 -6.70 26.09 17.12
CA ARG A 395 -5.23 25.89 17.04
C ARG A 395 -4.67 24.83 17.99
N ASN A 396 -5.21 24.74 19.20
CA ASN A 396 -4.76 23.79 20.21
C ASN A 396 -5.23 22.35 19.96
N ARG A 397 -6.18 22.14 19.04
CA ARG A 397 -6.73 20.85 18.66
C ARG A 397 -6.33 20.46 17.23
N ILE A 398 -5.80 21.41 16.45
CA ILE A 398 -5.37 21.18 15.07
C ILE A 398 -3.97 20.61 15.05
N VAL A 399 -3.81 19.54 14.27
CA VAL A 399 -2.54 19.03 13.79
C VAL A 399 -2.53 19.15 12.27
N ALA A 400 -1.71 20.03 11.74
CA ALA A 400 -1.54 20.25 10.32
C ALA A 400 -0.48 19.29 9.79
N VAL A 401 -0.86 18.41 8.90
CA VAL A 401 0.05 17.47 8.23
C VAL A 401 0.26 17.98 6.81
N THR A 402 1.50 18.16 6.44
CA THR A 402 1.87 18.72 5.14
C THR A 402 2.83 17.82 4.38
N THR A 403 2.68 17.82 3.07
CA THR A 403 3.61 17.18 2.12
C THR A 403 4.53 18.19 1.44
N PHE A 404 4.06 19.43 1.25
CA PHE A 404 4.80 20.43 0.47
C PHE A 404 4.98 21.77 1.19
N ARG A 405 3.95 22.62 1.28
CA ARG A 405 4.05 23.94 1.88
C ARG A 405 3.94 23.91 3.41
N GLN A 406 4.57 24.85 4.05
CA GLN A 406 4.46 25.04 5.51
C GLN A 406 3.09 25.65 5.86
N PRO A 407 2.34 25.05 6.78
CA PRO A 407 1.13 25.65 7.32
C PRO A 407 1.44 26.91 8.15
N PRO A 408 0.43 27.71 8.48
CA PRO A 408 0.61 28.88 9.35
C PRO A 408 1.37 28.55 10.64
N SER A 409 2.34 29.38 11.00
CA SER A 409 3.29 29.11 12.12
C SER A 409 2.65 28.94 13.49
N TYR A 410 1.42 29.42 13.68
CA TYR A 410 0.66 29.25 14.91
C TYR A 410 -0.03 27.89 15.03
N LEU A 411 0.00 27.08 13.96
CA LEU A 411 -0.50 25.70 13.96
C LEU A 411 0.64 24.75 14.25
N ARG A 412 0.32 23.67 14.93
CA ARG A 412 1.24 22.55 15.06
C ARG A 412 1.31 21.79 13.76
N SER A 413 2.49 21.71 13.16
CA SER A 413 2.69 21.06 11.88
C SER A 413 3.60 19.85 11.95
N ILE A 414 3.35 18.91 11.05
CA ILE A 414 4.18 17.72 10.80
C ILE A 414 4.37 17.65 9.30
N LYS A 415 5.62 17.62 8.86
CA LYS A 415 5.94 17.36 7.46
C LYS A 415 6.09 15.87 7.25
N ILE A 416 5.44 15.35 6.23
CA ILE A 416 5.58 13.98 5.75
C ILE A 416 6.32 14.05 4.42
N ASP A 417 7.47 13.40 4.33
CA ASP A 417 8.18 13.26 3.07
C ASP A 417 7.46 12.20 2.23
N ILE A 418 7.10 12.55 1.01
CA ILE A 418 6.57 11.62 0.02
C ILE A 418 7.77 10.89 -0.58
N TRP A 419 7.65 9.59 -0.78
CA TRP A 419 8.72 8.71 -1.26
C TRP A 419 9.32 9.13 -2.57
#